data_5f273c8a51666da4349c96c7aff388b1
#
_entry.id   5f273c8a51666da4349c96c7aff388b1
#
_cell.length_a   1.000
_cell.length_b   1.000
_cell.length_c   1.000
_cell.angle_alpha   90.00
_cell.angle_beta   90.00
_cell.angle_gamma   90.00
#
_symmetry.space_group_name_H-M   'P 1'
#
loop_
_entity.id
_entity.type
_entity.pdbx_description
1 polymer ?
#
loop_
_entity_poly.entity_id
_entity_poly.type
_entity_poly.pdbx_seq_one_letter_code
_entity_poly.pdbx_strand_id
1 'polypeptide(L)'
;MDTLKRFYGLSLLFTVVCLGLGLWYGMSSTGTVAGTAKILWIIVVLSVLEISLSFDNAVVNASVLKDMDRAWQKRFLTWGILFAVFGMRIVFPLAIVAIAAGIGPLETVNLSLRDPAEYERLVSGAHVGIAGFGGAFLAMVGLKFFFDSDKDVHWIDSIERFLSGISALPAAEIALLLLAMWGISLLLPEPDALTFLIAGILGLVTFIAVEGVSTLLELQEEKQRLAGAAVRSGLGGFLYLNILDASFSFDGVIGAFALSNNMIVIALGLSIGAMFVRSMTIHLVEKGTLAQYRYLEHGAFWAIIVLGGIMLLSARFHISETITGLIGAVLIGLSLWWSVRFNRRHPRMVDAEAQGD
;
A
#
# COMPACT_ATOMS: atom_id res chain seq x y z
N MET A 1 16.56 17.09 17.30
CA MET A 1 16.99 15.70 17.68
C MET A 1 15.84 14.90 18.29
N ASP A 2 14.90 15.55 18.99
CA ASP A 2 13.79 14.86 19.65
C ASP A 2 12.73 14.29 18.72
N THR A 3 12.39 14.98 17.63
CA THR A 3 11.42 14.51 16.62
C THR A 3 11.89 13.22 15.93
N LEU A 4 13.15 13.16 15.51
CA LEU A 4 13.71 11.98 14.86
C LEU A 4 13.69 10.75 15.79
N LYS A 5 14.12 10.92 17.04
CA LYS A 5 14.09 9.83 18.02
C LYS A 5 12.67 9.39 18.36
N ARG A 6 11.73 10.34 18.46
CA ARG A 6 10.34 10.06 18.83
C ARG A 6 9.62 9.24 17.75
N PHE A 7 9.75 9.60 16.48
CA PHE A 7 9.00 8.95 15.39
C PHE A 7 9.76 7.79 14.74
N TYR A 8 11.09 7.92 14.61
CA TYR A 8 11.91 6.96 13.85
C TYR A 8 12.84 6.10 14.72
N GLY A 9 12.85 6.30 16.04
CA GLY A 9 13.75 5.57 16.94
C GLY A 9 13.57 4.06 16.87
N LEU A 10 12.31 3.59 16.81
CA LEU A 10 12.00 2.16 16.68
C LEU A 10 12.45 1.61 15.32
N SER A 11 12.22 2.36 14.21
CA SER A 11 12.66 1.94 12.88
C SER A 11 14.19 1.87 12.78
N LEU A 12 14.90 2.81 13.39
CA LEU A 12 16.37 2.78 13.43
C LEU A 12 16.88 1.58 14.23
N LEU A 13 16.29 1.29 15.40
CA LEU A 13 16.63 0.10 16.19
C LEU A 13 16.36 -1.19 15.39
N PHE A 14 15.21 -1.27 14.76
CA PHE A 14 14.84 -2.41 13.91
C PHE A 14 15.80 -2.59 12.75
N THR A 15 16.23 -1.49 12.12
CA THR A 15 17.25 -1.51 11.05
C THR A 15 18.56 -2.12 11.54
N VAL A 16 19.04 -1.71 12.72
CA VAL A 16 20.26 -2.27 13.31
C VAL A 16 20.13 -3.77 13.55
N VAL A 17 18.98 -4.22 14.05
CA VAL A 17 18.71 -5.65 14.28
C VAL A 17 18.69 -6.40 12.95
N CYS A 18 17.97 -5.90 11.92
CA CYS A 18 17.90 -6.55 10.62
C CYS A 18 19.26 -6.59 9.90
N LEU A 19 20.04 -5.51 9.98
CA LEU A 19 21.41 -5.51 9.42
C LEU A 19 22.33 -6.46 10.18
N GLY A 20 22.18 -6.57 11.51
CA GLY A 20 22.88 -7.59 12.33
C GLY A 20 22.52 -9.02 11.93
N LEU A 21 21.24 -9.31 11.70
CA LEU A 21 20.78 -10.60 11.18
C LEU A 21 21.30 -10.85 9.75
N GLY A 22 21.30 -9.82 8.90
CA GLY A 22 21.87 -9.88 7.54
C GLY A 22 23.37 -10.15 7.55
N LEU A 23 24.11 -9.55 8.49
CA LEU A 23 25.54 -9.82 8.71
C LEU A 23 25.77 -11.28 9.12
N TRP A 24 25.04 -11.74 10.13
CA TRP A 24 25.12 -13.12 10.60
C TRP A 24 24.78 -14.12 9.49
N TYR A 25 23.69 -13.90 8.79
CA TYR A 25 23.26 -14.73 7.66
C TYR A 25 24.27 -14.71 6.52
N GLY A 26 24.80 -13.54 6.16
CA GLY A 26 25.80 -13.40 5.11
C GLY A 26 27.08 -14.16 5.42
N MET A 27 27.59 -14.07 6.63
CA MET A 27 28.76 -14.82 7.06
C MET A 27 28.53 -16.33 7.09
N SER A 28 27.35 -16.77 7.54
CA SER A 28 27.01 -18.19 7.63
C SER A 28 26.76 -18.84 6.26
N SER A 29 26.18 -18.09 5.30
CA SER A 29 25.81 -18.61 3.99
C SER A 29 26.94 -18.50 2.94
N THR A 30 27.74 -17.43 2.98
CA THR A 30 28.80 -17.19 1.98
C THR A 30 30.19 -17.52 2.48
N GLY A 31 30.40 -17.55 3.80
CA GLY A 31 31.71 -17.78 4.43
C GLY A 31 32.76 -16.69 4.09
N THR A 32 32.39 -15.62 3.40
CA THR A 32 33.32 -14.59 2.92
C THR A 32 32.83 -13.17 3.28
N VAL A 33 33.78 -12.27 3.57
CA VAL A 33 33.47 -10.86 3.85
C VAL A 33 32.85 -10.18 2.61
N ALA A 34 33.35 -10.48 1.41
CA ALA A 34 32.82 -9.89 0.17
C ALA A 34 31.36 -10.33 -0.11
N GLY A 35 31.04 -11.63 0.07
CA GLY A 35 29.68 -12.13 -0.05
C GLY A 35 28.72 -11.51 0.97
N THR A 36 29.17 -11.37 2.22
CA THR A 36 28.41 -10.72 3.28
C THR A 36 28.16 -9.24 2.97
N ALA A 37 29.16 -8.52 2.48
CA ALA A 37 29.01 -7.13 2.08
C ALA A 37 27.99 -6.95 0.93
N LYS A 38 27.98 -7.88 -0.05
CA LYS A 38 26.98 -7.90 -1.12
C LYS A 38 25.57 -8.10 -0.58
N ILE A 39 25.37 -9.04 0.35
CA ILE A 39 24.07 -9.29 0.99
C ILE A 39 23.59 -8.04 1.74
N LEU A 40 24.44 -7.43 2.56
CA LEU A 40 24.10 -6.19 3.28
C LEU A 40 23.76 -5.05 2.32
N TRP A 41 24.51 -4.92 1.23
CA TRP A 41 24.21 -3.92 0.20
C TRP A 41 22.81 -4.12 -0.41
N ILE A 42 22.44 -5.37 -0.75
CA ILE A 42 21.11 -5.69 -1.29
C ILE A 42 20.03 -5.34 -0.27
N ILE A 43 20.21 -5.70 1.02
CA ILE A 43 19.25 -5.34 2.08
C ILE A 43 19.06 -3.84 2.15
N VAL A 44 20.13 -3.05 2.11
CA VAL A 44 20.06 -1.58 2.12
C VAL A 44 19.33 -1.04 0.89
N VAL A 45 19.68 -1.54 -0.31
CA VAL A 45 19.03 -1.11 -1.56
C VAL A 45 17.53 -1.43 -1.53
N LEU A 46 17.14 -2.64 -1.12
CA LEU A 46 15.73 -3.02 -0.97
C LEU A 46 15.00 -2.15 0.05
N SER A 47 15.65 -1.80 1.16
CA SER A 47 15.05 -0.91 2.18
C SER A 47 14.79 0.49 1.63
N VAL A 48 15.73 1.04 0.87
CA VAL A 48 15.59 2.37 0.25
C VAL A 48 14.51 2.35 -0.83
N LEU A 49 14.49 1.31 -1.67
CA LEU A 49 13.45 1.13 -2.67
C LEU A 49 12.06 1.07 -2.03
N GLU A 50 11.88 0.23 -1.02
CA GLU A 50 10.61 0.09 -0.30
C GLU A 50 10.14 1.43 0.29
N ILE A 51 11.04 2.19 0.94
CA ILE A 51 10.69 3.52 1.47
C ILE A 51 10.27 4.47 0.35
N SER A 52 10.96 4.42 -0.78
CA SER A 52 10.71 5.32 -1.90
C SER A 52 9.41 4.99 -2.64
N LEU A 53 9.12 3.69 -2.80
CA LEU A 53 7.94 3.20 -3.51
C LEU A 53 6.67 3.27 -2.66
N SER A 54 6.79 3.19 -1.33
CA SER A 54 5.66 3.14 -0.40
C SER A 54 5.38 4.47 0.31
N PHE A 55 5.84 5.61 -0.23
CA PHE A 55 5.55 6.91 0.36
C PHE A 55 4.07 7.29 0.22
N ASP A 56 3.46 6.97 -0.90
CA ASP A 56 2.01 7.09 -1.15
C ASP A 56 1.20 6.30 -0.12
N ASN A 57 1.60 5.06 0.18
CA ASN A 57 0.97 4.25 1.22
C ASN A 57 0.97 4.97 2.58
N ALA A 58 2.08 5.65 2.94
CA ALA A 58 2.15 6.38 4.19
C ALA A 58 1.13 7.52 4.25
N VAL A 59 0.91 8.22 3.14
CA VAL A 59 -0.06 9.33 3.06
C VAL A 59 -1.48 8.81 3.09
N VAL A 60 -1.79 7.75 2.32
CA VAL A 60 -3.13 7.14 2.29
C VAL A 60 -3.48 6.48 3.62
N ASN A 61 -2.55 5.75 4.22
CA ASN A 61 -2.76 5.20 5.56
C ASN A 61 -3.00 6.31 6.59
N ALA A 62 -2.32 7.44 6.46
CA ALA A 62 -2.53 8.60 7.34
C ALA A 62 -3.90 9.25 7.11
N SER A 63 -4.43 9.28 5.87
CA SER A 63 -5.74 9.86 5.58
C SER A 63 -6.90 9.08 6.22
N VAL A 64 -6.79 7.75 6.27
CA VAL A 64 -7.78 6.91 6.98
C VAL A 64 -7.55 6.94 8.49
N LEU A 65 -6.28 6.89 8.91
CA LEU A 65 -5.92 6.78 10.32
C LEU A 65 -6.29 8.04 11.12
N LYS A 66 -6.28 9.23 10.50
CA LYS A 66 -6.65 10.50 11.16
C LYS A 66 -8.07 10.48 11.74
N ASP A 67 -8.99 9.77 11.07
CA ASP A 67 -10.41 9.72 11.42
C ASP A 67 -10.75 8.59 12.42
N MET A 68 -9.75 7.77 12.80
CA MET A 68 -9.91 6.67 13.74
C MET A 68 -9.67 7.12 15.18
N ASP A 69 -10.33 6.45 16.14
CA ASP A 69 -10.06 6.64 17.57
C ASP A 69 -8.58 6.41 17.91
N ARG A 70 -8.03 7.19 18.85
CA ARG A 70 -6.64 7.08 19.33
C ARG A 70 -6.25 5.66 19.76
N ALA A 71 -7.21 4.89 20.29
CA ALA A 71 -6.96 3.51 20.71
C ALA A 71 -6.73 2.60 19.48
N TRP A 72 -7.47 2.82 18.38
CA TRP A 72 -7.31 2.09 17.12
C TRP A 72 -6.08 2.57 16.35
N GLN A 73 -5.81 3.87 16.33
CA GLN A 73 -4.55 4.40 15.82
C GLN A 73 -3.35 3.69 16.49
N LYS A 74 -3.35 3.60 17.83
CA LYS A 74 -2.29 2.91 18.58
C LYS A 74 -2.23 1.41 18.26
N ARG A 75 -3.36 0.73 18.09
CA ARG A 75 -3.39 -0.68 17.67
C ARG A 75 -2.84 -0.87 16.26
N PHE A 76 -3.24 -0.03 15.32
CA PHE A 76 -2.66 -0.05 13.99
C PHE A 76 -1.15 0.16 14.02
N LEU A 77 -0.67 1.05 14.88
CA LEU A 77 0.76 1.33 15.06
C LEU A 77 1.55 0.20 15.74
N THR A 78 0.89 -0.71 16.43
CA THR A 78 1.53 -1.85 17.11
C THR A 78 1.29 -3.17 16.36
N TRP A 79 0.04 -3.60 16.25
CA TRP A 79 -0.32 -4.84 15.57
C TRP A 79 -0.16 -4.78 14.06
N GLY A 80 -0.43 -3.62 13.44
CA GLY A 80 -0.20 -3.45 12.03
C GLY A 80 1.30 -3.52 11.65
N ILE A 81 2.27 -3.24 12.59
CA ILE A 81 3.70 -3.52 12.34
C ILE A 81 3.90 -5.02 12.12
N LEU A 82 3.30 -5.85 12.98
CA LEU A 82 3.38 -7.30 12.84
C LEU A 82 2.79 -7.75 11.49
N PHE A 83 1.66 -7.19 11.11
CA PHE A 83 1.02 -7.45 9.81
C PHE A 83 1.89 -6.97 8.64
N ALA A 84 2.36 -5.73 8.66
CA ALA A 84 3.15 -5.17 7.57
C ALA A 84 4.50 -5.87 7.40
N VAL A 85 5.20 -6.19 8.50
CA VAL A 85 6.54 -6.77 8.46
C VAL A 85 6.49 -8.28 8.23
N PHE A 86 5.70 -9.02 9.01
CA PHE A 86 5.66 -10.48 8.91
C PHE A 86 4.54 -10.97 7.99
N GLY A 87 3.34 -10.42 8.12
CA GLY A 87 2.21 -10.82 7.31
C GLY A 87 2.47 -10.59 5.82
N MET A 88 2.79 -9.37 5.44
CA MET A 88 2.88 -9.00 4.03
C MET A 88 4.21 -9.36 3.37
N ARG A 89 5.34 -9.33 4.12
CA ARG A 89 6.67 -9.59 3.54
C ARG A 89 7.09 -11.05 3.60
N ILE A 90 6.46 -11.86 4.44
CA ILE A 90 6.81 -13.29 4.62
C ILE A 90 5.60 -14.18 4.36
N VAL A 91 4.52 -14.02 5.15
CA VAL A 91 3.38 -14.95 5.11
C VAL A 91 2.62 -14.85 3.78
N PHE A 92 2.38 -13.64 3.31
CA PHE A 92 1.59 -13.41 2.10
C PHE A 92 2.24 -13.97 0.82
N PRO A 93 3.53 -13.72 0.51
CA PRO A 93 4.20 -14.34 -0.63
C PRO A 93 4.25 -15.87 -0.53
N LEU A 94 4.48 -16.42 0.66
CA LEU A 94 4.44 -17.87 0.89
C LEU A 94 3.03 -18.43 0.65
N ALA A 95 1.98 -17.75 1.10
CA ALA A 95 0.61 -18.18 0.88
C ALA A 95 0.23 -18.18 -0.60
N ILE A 96 0.67 -17.17 -1.36
CA ILE A 96 0.43 -17.11 -2.81
C ILE A 96 1.08 -18.29 -3.50
N VAL A 97 2.34 -18.60 -3.21
CA VAL A 97 3.02 -19.75 -3.81
C VAL A 97 2.36 -21.06 -3.39
N ALA A 98 1.98 -21.21 -2.13
CA ALA A 98 1.27 -22.39 -1.65
C ALA A 98 -0.03 -22.62 -2.45
N ILE A 99 -0.80 -21.55 -2.67
CA ILE A 99 -2.05 -21.62 -3.45
C ILE A 99 -1.78 -21.87 -4.94
N ALA A 100 -0.85 -21.12 -5.53
CA ALA A 100 -0.55 -21.21 -6.96
C ALA A 100 0.06 -22.54 -7.36
N ALA A 101 0.92 -23.12 -6.51
CA ALA A 101 1.56 -24.41 -6.75
C ALA A 101 0.76 -25.60 -6.19
N GLY A 102 -0.29 -25.36 -5.39
CA GLY A 102 -1.08 -26.41 -4.74
C GLY A 102 -0.27 -27.23 -3.71
N ILE A 103 0.72 -26.60 -3.05
CA ILE A 103 1.61 -27.23 -2.07
C ILE A 103 1.30 -26.75 -0.65
N GLY A 104 1.72 -27.54 0.34
CA GLY A 104 1.49 -27.18 1.74
C GLY A 104 2.35 -25.99 2.22
N PRO A 105 1.92 -25.25 3.28
CA PRO A 105 2.67 -24.10 3.79
C PRO A 105 4.10 -24.43 4.22
N LEU A 106 4.32 -25.56 4.87
CA LEU A 106 5.67 -26.01 5.28
C LEU A 106 6.54 -26.38 4.07
N GLU A 107 5.95 -26.96 3.04
CA GLU A 107 6.63 -27.29 1.80
C GLU A 107 7.04 -26.01 1.06
N THR A 108 6.17 -25.01 1.04
CA THR A 108 6.48 -23.69 0.46
C THR A 108 7.62 -22.99 1.19
N VAL A 109 7.66 -23.04 2.52
CA VAL A 109 8.81 -22.54 3.30
C VAL A 109 10.09 -23.29 2.94
N ASN A 110 10.04 -24.63 2.87
CA ASN A 110 11.20 -25.41 2.46
C ASN A 110 11.66 -25.06 1.04
N LEU A 111 10.72 -24.88 0.11
CA LEU A 111 11.02 -24.47 -1.27
C LEU A 111 11.71 -23.11 -1.30
N SER A 112 11.19 -22.11 -0.59
CA SER A 112 11.79 -20.77 -0.56
C SER A 112 13.21 -20.73 0.00
N LEU A 113 13.57 -21.69 0.86
CA LEU A 113 14.91 -21.79 1.47
C LEU A 113 15.88 -22.70 0.69
N ARG A 114 15.36 -23.78 0.07
CA ARG A 114 16.21 -24.80 -0.59
C ARG A 114 16.33 -24.61 -2.09
N ASP A 115 15.29 -24.09 -2.74
CA ASP A 115 15.25 -23.81 -4.17
C ASP A 115 14.61 -22.44 -4.45
N PRO A 116 15.35 -21.36 -4.14
CA PRO A 116 14.86 -20.00 -4.35
C PRO A 116 14.51 -19.69 -5.81
N ALA A 117 15.14 -20.34 -6.79
CA ALA A 117 14.88 -20.13 -8.21
C ALA A 117 13.51 -20.67 -8.62
N GLU A 118 13.15 -21.87 -8.15
CA GLU A 118 11.83 -22.45 -8.39
C GLU A 118 10.75 -21.66 -7.64
N TYR A 119 11.04 -21.20 -6.41
CA TYR A 119 10.14 -20.33 -5.67
C TYR A 119 9.84 -19.02 -6.42
N GLU A 120 10.89 -18.35 -6.95
CA GLU A 120 10.74 -17.14 -7.78
C GLU A 120 9.91 -17.42 -9.04
N ARG A 121 10.14 -18.55 -9.71
CA ARG A 121 9.40 -18.96 -10.89
C ARG A 121 7.89 -19.09 -10.60
N LEU A 122 7.53 -19.67 -9.46
CA LEU A 122 6.13 -19.82 -9.04
C LEU A 122 5.48 -18.49 -8.67
N VAL A 123 6.20 -17.61 -7.96
CA VAL A 123 5.72 -16.26 -7.65
C VAL A 123 5.49 -15.47 -8.94
N SER A 124 6.46 -15.49 -9.85
CA SER A 124 6.36 -14.79 -11.15
C SER A 124 5.25 -15.37 -12.02
N GLY A 125 5.01 -16.68 -11.94
CA GLY A 125 3.89 -17.33 -12.64
C GLY A 125 2.51 -16.91 -12.14
N ALA A 126 2.40 -16.48 -10.88
CA ALA A 126 1.16 -15.95 -10.31
C ALA A 126 0.91 -14.47 -10.63
N HIS A 127 1.88 -13.79 -11.28
CA HIS A 127 1.87 -12.33 -11.51
C HIS A 127 0.58 -11.83 -12.18
N VAL A 128 0.09 -12.50 -13.21
CA VAL A 128 -1.14 -12.08 -13.95
C VAL A 128 -2.36 -12.04 -13.02
N GLY A 129 -2.54 -13.07 -12.19
CA GLY A 129 -3.65 -13.10 -11.22
C GLY A 129 -3.53 -12.01 -10.16
N ILE A 130 -2.31 -11.77 -9.67
CA ILE A 130 -2.06 -10.75 -8.65
C ILE A 130 -2.23 -9.35 -9.22
N ALA A 131 -1.73 -9.11 -10.43
CA ALA A 131 -1.92 -7.85 -11.17
C ALA A 131 -3.41 -7.55 -11.36
N GLY A 132 -4.20 -8.56 -11.73
CA GLY A 132 -5.67 -8.43 -11.82
C GLY A 132 -6.30 -8.09 -10.47
N PHE A 133 -6.03 -8.89 -9.43
CA PHE A 133 -6.61 -8.71 -8.10
C PHE A 133 -6.23 -7.38 -7.46
N GLY A 134 -4.93 -7.14 -7.29
CA GLY A 134 -4.41 -5.96 -6.61
C GLY A 134 -4.69 -4.68 -7.39
N GLY A 135 -4.50 -4.71 -8.72
CA GLY A 135 -4.78 -3.58 -9.59
C GLY A 135 -6.26 -3.18 -9.56
N ALA A 136 -7.19 -4.15 -9.58
CA ALA A 136 -8.62 -3.86 -9.46
C ALA A 136 -8.98 -3.30 -8.08
N PHE A 137 -8.44 -3.88 -7.01
CA PHE A 137 -8.65 -3.38 -5.65
C PHE A 137 -8.17 -1.92 -5.51
N LEU A 138 -6.91 -1.62 -5.90
CA LEU A 138 -6.34 -0.28 -5.80
C LEU A 138 -7.05 0.74 -6.69
N ALA A 139 -7.41 0.35 -7.92
CA ALA A 139 -8.18 1.21 -8.80
C ALA A 139 -9.53 1.60 -8.18
N MET A 140 -10.22 0.64 -7.53
CA MET A 140 -11.47 0.94 -6.82
C MET A 140 -11.27 1.88 -5.64
N VAL A 141 -10.21 1.69 -4.84
CA VAL A 141 -9.86 2.62 -3.74
C VAL A 141 -9.71 4.05 -4.27
N GLY A 142 -8.96 4.23 -5.34
CA GLY A 142 -8.75 5.55 -5.94
C GLY A 142 -10.02 6.11 -6.61
N LEU A 143 -10.74 5.30 -7.38
CA LEU A 143 -11.98 5.72 -8.02
C LEU A 143 -13.03 6.13 -6.99
N LYS A 144 -13.24 5.35 -5.92
CA LYS A 144 -14.18 5.69 -4.85
C LYS A 144 -13.90 7.07 -4.27
N PHE A 145 -12.62 7.41 -4.05
CA PHE A 145 -12.24 8.73 -3.56
C PHE A 145 -12.64 9.84 -4.54
N PHE A 146 -12.46 9.70 -5.86
CA PHE A 146 -12.76 10.76 -6.83
C PHE A 146 -14.23 10.80 -7.27
N PHE A 147 -14.98 9.74 -7.07
CA PHE A 147 -16.42 9.69 -7.32
C PHE A 147 -17.25 10.16 -6.11
N ASP A 148 -16.60 10.50 -4.99
CA ASP A 148 -17.28 11.09 -3.85
C ASP A 148 -17.77 12.52 -4.19
N SER A 149 -19.10 12.73 -4.15
CA SER A 149 -19.76 14.00 -4.47
C SER A 149 -19.66 15.03 -3.33
N ASP A 150 -19.36 14.58 -2.10
CA ASP A 150 -19.37 15.44 -0.92
C ASP A 150 -18.04 16.22 -0.75
N LYS A 151 -17.14 16.12 -1.71
CA LYS A 151 -15.84 16.80 -1.69
C LYS A 151 -15.91 18.22 -2.21
N ASP A 152 -15.47 19.14 -1.37
CA ASP A 152 -15.33 20.56 -1.71
C ASP A 152 -13.97 20.92 -2.33
N VAL A 153 -12.97 20.06 -2.17
CA VAL A 153 -11.60 20.30 -2.62
C VAL A 153 -11.31 19.49 -3.88
N HIS A 154 -10.78 20.17 -4.90
CA HIS A 154 -10.32 19.53 -6.14
C HIS A 154 -8.90 20.01 -6.45
N TRP A 155 -7.96 19.10 -6.69
CA TRP A 155 -6.59 19.44 -7.09
C TRP A 155 -6.48 19.57 -8.61
N ILE A 156 -6.93 18.55 -9.36
CA ILE A 156 -7.04 18.59 -10.82
C ILE A 156 -8.51 18.87 -11.18
N ASP A 157 -8.91 20.13 -11.00
CA ASP A 157 -10.30 20.61 -11.02
C ASP A 157 -11.12 20.06 -12.20
N SER A 158 -10.58 20.07 -13.44
CA SER A 158 -11.29 19.63 -14.63
C SER A 158 -11.65 18.15 -14.64
N ILE A 159 -10.76 17.28 -14.13
CA ILE A 159 -10.95 15.83 -14.13
C ILE A 159 -11.78 15.42 -12.91
N GLU A 160 -11.44 15.95 -11.73
CA GLU A 160 -12.10 15.58 -10.49
C GLU A 160 -13.57 16.02 -10.48
N ARG A 161 -13.89 17.21 -10.97
CA ARG A 161 -15.30 17.64 -11.13
C ARG A 161 -16.07 16.83 -12.19
N PHE A 162 -15.39 16.38 -13.24
CA PHE A 162 -16.02 15.50 -14.21
C PHE A 162 -16.37 14.16 -13.57
N LEU A 163 -15.44 13.56 -12.80
CA LEU A 163 -15.65 12.30 -12.09
C LEU A 163 -16.73 12.41 -11.01
N SER A 164 -16.69 13.49 -10.20
CA SER A 164 -17.74 13.74 -9.21
C SER A 164 -19.10 14.03 -9.84
N GLY A 165 -19.14 14.61 -11.05
CA GLY A 165 -20.38 14.81 -11.80
C GLY A 165 -21.01 13.50 -12.30
N ILE A 166 -20.18 12.50 -12.64
CA ILE A 166 -20.64 11.16 -13.05
C ILE A 166 -21.09 10.32 -11.86
N SER A 167 -20.70 10.65 -10.64
CA SER A 167 -21.07 9.93 -9.42
C SER A 167 -22.60 9.84 -9.20
N ALA A 168 -23.37 10.72 -9.87
CA ALA A 168 -24.83 10.62 -9.91
C ALA A 168 -25.34 9.31 -10.57
N LEU A 169 -24.49 8.64 -11.36
CA LEU A 169 -24.82 7.34 -11.96
C LEU A 169 -24.45 6.23 -10.97
N PRO A 170 -25.40 5.40 -10.53
CA PRO A 170 -25.11 4.32 -9.61
C PRO A 170 -24.04 3.37 -10.15
N ALA A 171 -23.02 3.06 -9.35
CA ALA A 171 -21.94 2.14 -9.68
C ALA A 171 -21.11 2.50 -10.94
N ALA A 172 -21.01 3.78 -11.28
CA ALA A 172 -20.25 4.24 -12.44
C ALA A 172 -18.74 3.90 -12.31
N GLU A 173 -18.19 4.00 -11.09
CA GLU A 173 -16.82 3.60 -10.77
C GLU A 173 -16.56 2.12 -11.03
N ILE A 174 -17.51 1.26 -10.66
CA ILE A 174 -17.45 -0.20 -10.91
C ILE A 174 -17.50 -0.47 -12.41
N ALA A 175 -18.42 0.18 -13.13
CA ALA A 175 -18.54 0.02 -14.57
C ALA A 175 -17.26 0.45 -15.29
N LEU A 176 -16.65 1.57 -14.88
CA LEU A 176 -15.39 2.05 -15.44
C LEU A 176 -14.25 1.04 -15.22
N LEU A 177 -14.13 0.48 -13.99
CA LEU A 177 -13.13 -0.55 -13.70
C LEU A 177 -13.34 -1.80 -14.56
N LEU A 178 -14.57 -2.31 -14.63
CA LEU A 178 -14.87 -3.52 -15.40
C LEU A 178 -14.60 -3.33 -16.91
N LEU A 179 -14.90 -2.16 -17.46
CA LEU A 179 -14.57 -1.82 -18.86
C LEU A 179 -13.05 -1.76 -19.07
N ALA A 180 -12.31 -1.17 -18.13
CA ALA A 180 -10.85 -1.13 -18.20
C ALA A 180 -10.25 -2.55 -18.14
N MET A 181 -10.71 -3.38 -17.22
CA MET A 181 -10.28 -4.78 -17.10
C MET A 181 -10.61 -5.59 -18.36
N TRP A 182 -11.82 -5.43 -18.90
CA TRP A 182 -12.20 -6.07 -20.15
C TRP A 182 -11.29 -5.62 -21.30
N GLY A 183 -11.04 -4.32 -21.44
CA GLY A 183 -10.14 -3.79 -22.48
C GLY A 183 -8.71 -4.35 -22.36
N ILE A 184 -8.17 -4.47 -21.12
CA ILE A 184 -6.84 -5.05 -20.90
C ILE A 184 -6.83 -6.55 -21.19
N SER A 185 -7.89 -7.29 -20.84
CA SER A 185 -7.97 -8.72 -21.08
C SER A 185 -7.90 -9.08 -22.57
N LEU A 186 -8.36 -8.18 -23.46
CA LEU A 186 -8.23 -8.37 -24.91
C LEU A 186 -6.77 -8.33 -25.41
N LEU A 187 -5.85 -7.82 -24.61
CA LEU A 187 -4.42 -7.75 -24.92
C LEU A 187 -3.65 -8.99 -24.41
N LEU A 188 -4.29 -9.85 -23.60
CA LEU A 188 -3.69 -11.03 -22.98
C LEU A 188 -3.96 -12.30 -23.82
N PRO A 189 -3.06 -13.30 -23.76
CA PRO A 189 -3.37 -14.66 -24.24
C PRO A 189 -4.57 -15.26 -23.48
N GLU A 190 -5.35 -16.14 -24.15
CA GLU A 190 -6.60 -16.67 -23.57
C GLU A 190 -6.48 -17.21 -22.13
N PRO A 191 -5.50 -18.07 -21.76
CA PRO A 191 -5.43 -18.58 -20.40
C PRO A 191 -5.16 -17.46 -19.37
N ASP A 192 -4.34 -16.47 -19.74
CA ASP A 192 -3.99 -15.36 -18.88
C ASP A 192 -5.14 -14.36 -18.76
N ALA A 193 -5.89 -14.12 -19.85
CA ALA A 193 -7.05 -13.25 -19.87
C ALA A 193 -8.13 -13.70 -18.89
N LEU A 194 -8.41 -15.00 -18.84
CA LEU A 194 -9.40 -15.57 -17.91
C LEU A 194 -8.90 -15.45 -16.45
N THR A 195 -7.64 -15.80 -16.19
CA THR A 195 -7.02 -15.68 -14.86
C THR A 195 -7.06 -14.23 -14.38
N PHE A 196 -6.70 -13.27 -15.25
CA PHE A 196 -6.74 -11.84 -14.98
C PHE A 196 -8.15 -11.36 -14.62
N LEU A 197 -9.16 -11.72 -15.43
CA LEU A 197 -10.54 -11.28 -15.19
C LEU A 197 -11.11 -11.86 -13.92
N ILE A 198 -10.92 -13.17 -13.65
CA ILE A 198 -11.40 -13.80 -12.42
C ILE A 198 -10.73 -13.15 -11.19
N ALA A 199 -9.42 -13.00 -11.23
CA ALA A 199 -8.69 -12.39 -10.13
C ALA A 199 -9.08 -10.91 -9.92
N GLY A 200 -9.27 -10.14 -10.99
CA GLY A 200 -9.73 -8.76 -10.91
C GLY A 200 -11.15 -8.63 -10.36
N ILE A 201 -12.08 -9.53 -10.77
CA ILE A 201 -13.42 -9.58 -10.18
C ILE A 201 -13.34 -9.91 -8.68
N LEU A 202 -12.47 -10.83 -8.28
CA LEU A 202 -12.25 -11.14 -6.86
C LEU A 202 -11.65 -9.94 -6.11
N GLY A 203 -10.77 -9.16 -6.72
CA GLY A 203 -10.26 -7.90 -6.17
C GLY A 203 -11.36 -6.87 -5.94
N LEU A 204 -12.23 -6.68 -6.93
CA LEU A 204 -13.41 -5.84 -6.82
C LEU A 204 -14.38 -6.32 -5.74
N VAL A 205 -14.69 -7.62 -5.70
CA VAL A 205 -15.56 -8.22 -4.66
C VAL A 205 -14.96 -8.03 -3.27
N THR A 206 -13.63 -8.19 -3.14
CA THR A 206 -12.92 -7.95 -1.88
C THR A 206 -13.05 -6.49 -1.45
N PHE A 207 -12.89 -5.53 -2.38
CA PHE A 207 -13.10 -4.12 -2.09
C PHE A 207 -14.51 -3.85 -1.57
N ILE A 208 -15.54 -4.32 -2.28
CA ILE A 208 -16.95 -4.15 -1.88
C ILE A 208 -17.24 -4.80 -0.52
N ALA A 209 -16.69 -5.98 -0.27
CA ALA A 209 -16.90 -6.69 0.99
C ALA A 209 -16.27 -5.94 2.17
N VAL A 210 -15.03 -5.43 1.99
CA VAL A 210 -14.31 -4.67 3.02
C VAL A 210 -15.00 -3.36 3.31
N GLU A 211 -15.40 -2.62 2.28
CA GLU A 211 -16.16 -1.38 2.43
C GLU A 211 -17.51 -1.63 3.10
N GLY A 212 -18.24 -2.67 2.68
CA GLY A 212 -19.51 -3.05 3.27
C GLY A 212 -19.38 -3.43 4.75
N VAL A 213 -18.36 -4.20 5.12
CA VAL A 213 -18.06 -4.53 6.53
C VAL A 213 -17.70 -3.27 7.31
N SER A 214 -16.87 -2.37 6.77
CA SER A 214 -16.53 -1.11 7.42
C SER A 214 -17.77 -0.26 7.70
N THR A 215 -18.64 -0.08 6.70
CA THR A 215 -19.90 0.67 6.84
C THR A 215 -20.84 0.04 7.86
N LEU A 216 -20.98 -1.29 7.87
CA LEU A 216 -21.81 -1.99 8.85
C LEU A 216 -21.28 -1.81 10.28
N LEU A 217 -19.97 -1.85 10.48
CA LEU A 217 -19.33 -1.60 11.77
C LEU A 217 -19.54 -0.16 12.23
N GLU A 218 -19.38 0.82 11.35
CA GLU A 218 -19.62 2.24 11.64
C GLU A 218 -21.07 2.50 12.04
N LEU A 219 -22.03 1.94 11.29
CA LEU A 219 -23.47 2.03 11.64
C LEU A 219 -23.79 1.38 12.99
N GLN A 220 -23.13 0.28 13.32
CA GLN A 220 -23.31 -0.37 14.63
C GLN A 220 -22.69 0.45 15.76
N GLU A 221 -21.51 1.03 15.54
CA GLU A 221 -20.83 1.93 16.46
C GLU A 221 -21.68 3.19 16.74
N GLU A 222 -22.24 3.80 15.70
CA GLU A 222 -23.11 4.97 15.83
C GLU A 222 -24.39 4.65 16.63
N LYS A 223 -25.05 3.52 16.36
CA LYS A 223 -26.22 3.06 17.15
C LYS A 223 -25.87 2.88 18.62
N GLN A 224 -24.72 2.30 18.94
CA GLN A 224 -24.26 2.10 20.32
C GLN A 224 -23.93 3.44 20.98
N ARG A 225 -23.34 4.38 20.26
CA ARG A 225 -23.02 5.73 20.72
C ARG A 225 -24.31 6.50 21.05
N LEU A 226 -25.32 6.43 20.19
CA LEU A 226 -26.64 7.02 20.43
C LEU A 226 -27.36 6.38 21.63
N ALA A 227 -27.10 5.11 21.93
CA ALA A 227 -27.59 4.41 23.11
C ALA A 227 -26.79 4.71 24.40
N GLY A 228 -25.82 5.63 24.36
CA GLY A 228 -25.01 6.04 25.53
C GLY A 228 -23.89 5.08 25.89
N ALA A 229 -23.56 4.11 25.03
CA ALA A 229 -22.44 3.20 25.25
C ALA A 229 -21.12 3.87 24.87
N ALA A 230 -20.06 3.57 25.65
CA ALA A 230 -18.69 4.00 25.30
C ALA A 230 -18.15 3.10 24.17
N VAL A 231 -18.31 3.56 22.92
CA VAL A 231 -17.86 2.83 21.73
C VAL A 231 -16.48 3.35 21.29
N ARG A 232 -15.61 2.42 20.92
CA ARG A 232 -14.31 2.72 20.31
C ARG A 232 -14.43 2.52 18.79
N SER A 233 -14.52 3.62 18.07
CA SER A 233 -14.62 3.65 16.61
C SER A 233 -13.27 3.31 15.94
N GLY A 234 -13.28 2.48 14.90
CA GLY A 234 -12.10 2.27 14.05
C GLY A 234 -11.76 0.83 13.67
N LEU A 235 -12.56 -0.19 14.03
CA LEU A 235 -12.30 -1.57 13.59
C LEU A 235 -12.41 -1.68 12.05
N GLY A 236 -13.40 -1.04 11.44
CA GLY A 236 -13.58 -1.02 9.99
C GLY A 236 -12.37 -0.41 9.28
N GLY A 237 -11.94 0.77 9.72
CA GLY A 237 -10.72 1.42 9.20
C GLY A 237 -9.46 0.57 9.42
N PHE A 238 -9.35 -0.13 10.55
CA PHE A 238 -8.22 -1.04 10.79
C PHE A 238 -8.19 -2.20 9.80
N LEU A 239 -9.31 -2.85 9.51
CA LEU A 239 -9.41 -3.92 8.53
C LEU A 239 -9.12 -3.40 7.12
N TYR A 240 -9.73 -2.28 6.75
CA TYR A 240 -9.52 -1.62 5.47
C TYR A 240 -8.03 -1.32 5.22
N LEU A 241 -7.36 -0.68 6.18
CA LEU A 241 -5.94 -0.36 6.08
C LEU A 241 -5.05 -1.60 5.93
N ASN A 242 -5.34 -2.71 6.63
CA ASN A 242 -4.52 -3.91 6.50
C ASN A 242 -4.68 -4.59 5.13
N ILE A 243 -5.87 -4.54 4.53
CA ILE A 243 -6.10 -5.09 3.19
C ILE A 243 -5.51 -4.17 2.12
N LEU A 244 -5.60 -2.87 2.33
CA LEU A 244 -4.95 -1.88 1.49
C LEU A 244 -3.43 -2.07 1.48
N ASP A 245 -2.81 -2.18 2.66
CA ASP A 245 -1.37 -2.48 2.81
C ASP A 245 -0.98 -3.80 2.12
N ALA A 246 -1.86 -4.82 2.15
CA ALA A 246 -1.63 -6.07 1.43
C ALA A 246 -1.54 -5.86 -0.08
N SER A 247 -2.45 -5.07 -0.64
CA SER A 247 -2.51 -4.80 -2.08
C SER A 247 -1.31 -4.03 -2.58
N PHE A 248 -0.79 -3.08 -1.79
CA PHE A 248 0.44 -2.35 -2.11
C PHE A 248 1.72 -3.18 -1.96
N SER A 249 1.73 -4.11 -0.99
CA SER A 249 2.94 -4.81 -0.59
C SER A 249 3.47 -5.78 -1.63
N PHE A 250 2.61 -6.26 -2.53
CA PHE A 250 2.96 -7.35 -3.43
C PHE A 250 3.93 -6.92 -4.53
N ASP A 251 3.74 -5.74 -5.10
CA ASP A 251 4.65 -5.20 -6.13
C ASP A 251 6.08 -5.08 -5.60
N GLY A 252 6.25 -4.60 -4.36
CA GLY A 252 7.56 -4.54 -3.72
C GLY A 252 8.23 -5.91 -3.55
N VAL A 253 7.44 -6.97 -3.35
CA VAL A 253 7.99 -8.34 -3.23
C VAL A 253 8.43 -8.86 -4.59
N ILE A 254 7.64 -8.68 -5.66
CA ILE A 254 8.04 -9.10 -7.01
C ILE A 254 9.32 -8.38 -7.44
N GLY A 255 9.40 -7.07 -7.25
CA GLY A 255 10.57 -6.31 -7.62
C GLY A 255 11.82 -6.61 -6.81
N ALA A 256 11.64 -7.06 -5.59
CA ALA A 256 12.77 -7.51 -4.80
C ALA A 256 13.46 -8.74 -5.42
N PHE A 257 12.72 -9.59 -6.16
CA PHE A 257 13.31 -10.73 -6.87
C PHE A 257 14.26 -10.31 -8.00
N ALA A 258 14.10 -9.13 -8.57
CA ALA A 258 15.05 -8.57 -9.54
C ALA A 258 16.44 -8.31 -8.94
N LEU A 259 16.53 -8.16 -7.61
CA LEU A 259 17.78 -7.89 -6.88
C LEU A 259 18.32 -9.11 -6.14
N SER A 260 17.46 -10.01 -5.70
CA SER A 260 17.83 -11.20 -4.95
C SER A 260 16.75 -12.26 -5.00
N ASN A 261 17.12 -13.51 -5.24
CA ASN A 261 16.23 -14.67 -5.14
C ASN A 261 16.15 -15.21 -3.70
N ASN A 262 16.89 -14.62 -2.78
CA ASN A 262 16.97 -15.08 -1.40
C ASN A 262 15.87 -14.43 -0.54
N MET A 263 14.87 -15.21 -0.17
CA MET A 263 13.72 -14.75 0.59
C MET A 263 14.07 -14.10 1.93
N ILE A 264 15.14 -14.55 2.61
CA ILE A 264 15.59 -13.95 3.88
C ILE A 264 16.12 -12.52 3.62
N VAL A 265 16.91 -12.35 2.57
CA VAL A 265 17.47 -11.03 2.19
C VAL A 265 16.35 -10.07 1.79
N ILE A 266 15.40 -10.57 0.99
CA ILE A 266 14.19 -9.81 0.58
C ILE A 266 13.39 -9.40 1.82
N ALA A 267 13.06 -10.37 2.69
CA ALA A 267 12.27 -10.11 3.89
C ALA A 267 12.93 -9.08 4.81
N LEU A 268 14.24 -9.17 5.04
CA LEU A 268 14.97 -8.20 5.87
C LEU A 268 14.94 -6.79 5.25
N GLY A 269 15.21 -6.68 3.95
CA GLY A 269 15.23 -5.38 3.25
C GLY A 269 13.87 -4.70 3.24
N LEU A 270 12.84 -5.40 2.77
CA LEU A 270 11.47 -4.86 2.71
C LEU A 270 10.90 -4.58 4.10
N SER A 271 11.25 -5.38 5.13
CA SER A 271 10.79 -5.15 6.51
C SER A 271 11.36 -3.86 7.10
N ILE A 272 12.63 -3.54 6.84
CA ILE A 272 13.23 -2.25 7.22
C ILE A 272 12.44 -1.11 6.56
N GLY A 273 12.20 -1.18 5.26
CA GLY A 273 11.44 -0.19 4.52
C GLY A 273 10.04 0.02 5.10
N ALA A 274 9.30 -1.07 5.32
CA ALA A 274 7.96 -1.04 5.91
C ALA A 274 7.92 -0.37 7.29
N MET A 275 8.93 -0.58 8.12
CA MET A 275 9.05 0.09 9.42
C MET A 275 9.22 1.61 9.27
N PHE A 276 9.96 2.08 8.27
CA PHE A 276 10.10 3.50 8.00
C PHE A 276 8.81 4.11 7.45
N VAL A 277 8.16 3.46 6.49
CA VAL A 277 6.86 3.88 5.92
C VAL A 277 5.85 4.08 7.05
N ARG A 278 5.79 3.15 7.98
CA ARG A 278 4.92 3.25 9.14
C ARG A 278 5.28 4.40 10.07
N SER A 279 6.57 4.63 10.34
CA SER A 279 7.02 5.81 11.10
C SER A 279 6.65 7.12 10.41
N MET A 280 6.67 7.16 9.08
CA MET A 280 6.20 8.29 8.28
C MET A 280 4.69 8.50 8.44
N THR A 281 3.88 7.42 8.38
CA THR A 281 2.44 7.47 8.62
C THR A 281 2.11 8.09 9.99
N ILE A 282 2.78 7.63 11.05
CA ILE A 282 2.62 8.19 12.41
C ILE A 282 2.96 9.67 12.43
N HIS A 283 4.08 10.03 11.81
CA HIS A 283 4.55 11.41 11.77
C HIS A 283 3.52 12.32 11.06
N LEU A 284 2.96 11.87 9.93
CA LEU A 284 1.93 12.58 9.18
C LEU A 284 0.65 12.80 10.02
N VAL A 285 0.19 11.76 10.73
CA VAL A 285 -1.00 11.83 11.57
C VAL A 285 -0.78 12.73 12.78
N GLU A 286 0.29 12.51 13.57
CA GLU A 286 0.53 13.28 14.80
C GLU A 286 0.84 14.76 14.54
N LYS A 287 1.38 15.09 13.37
CA LYS A 287 1.65 16.49 12.98
C LYS A 287 0.47 17.17 12.28
N GLY A 288 -0.62 16.44 12.01
CA GLY A 288 -1.74 16.98 11.24
C GLY A 288 -1.35 17.45 9.84
N THR A 289 -0.33 16.81 9.24
CA THR A 289 0.25 17.24 7.97
C THR A 289 -0.77 17.25 6.84
N LEU A 290 -1.74 16.33 6.86
CA LEU A 290 -2.80 16.26 5.85
C LEU A 290 -3.72 17.48 5.90
N ALA A 291 -4.10 17.91 7.11
CA ALA A 291 -4.92 19.13 7.29
C ALA A 291 -4.15 20.41 6.88
N GLN A 292 -2.83 20.44 7.06
CA GLN A 292 -2.00 21.58 6.67
C GLN A 292 -1.81 21.72 5.15
N TYR A 293 -1.88 20.61 4.40
CA TYR A 293 -1.59 20.58 2.96
C TYR A 293 -2.80 20.08 2.17
N ARG A 294 -3.67 21.01 1.80
CA ARG A 294 -4.99 20.83 1.16
C ARG A 294 -5.04 19.79 0.03
N TYR A 295 -4.00 19.68 -0.80
CA TYR A 295 -3.97 18.79 -1.96
C TYR A 295 -3.16 17.49 -1.75
N LEU A 296 -2.57 17.30 -0.56
CA LEU A 296 -1.68 16.16 -0.32
C LEU A 296 -2.42 14.83 -0.41
N GLU A 297 -3.63 14.77 0.14
CA GLU A 297 -4.51 13.61 0.08
C GLU A 297 -4.91 13.29 -1.37
N HIS A 298 -5.29 14.30 -2.16
CA HIS A 298 -5.61 14.14 -3.59
C HIS A 298 -4.41 13.58 -4.37
N GLY A 299 -3.20 14.07 -4.11
CA GLY A 299 -1.97 13.56 -4.73
C GLY A 299 -1.74 12.08 -4.44
N ALA A 300 -2.01 11.64 -3.22
CA ALA A 300 -1.88 10.23 -2.83
C ALA A 300 -2.93 9.36 -3.53
N PHE A 301 -4.20 9.78 -3.60
CA PHE A 301 -5.23 9.01 -4.30
C PHE A 301 -5.04 9.00 -5.83
N TRP A 302 -4.48 10.06 -6.43
CA TRP A 302 -4.02 10.03 -7.81
C TRP A 302 -2.89 9.03 -8.00
N ALA A 303 -1.93 8.96 -7.06
CA ALA A 303 -0.87 7.95 -7.11
C ALA A 303 -1.45 6.53 -7.05
N ILE A 304 -2.46 6.27 -6.20
CA ILE A 304 -3.15 4.97 -6.12
C ILE A 304 -3.85 4.60 -7.43
N ILE A 305 -4.58 5.53 -8.07
CA ILE A 305 -5.24 5.23 -9.36
C ILE A 305 -4.20 4.88 -10.41
N VAL A 306 -3.12 5.66 -10.48
CA VAL A 306 -2.04 5.40 -11.44
C VAL A 306 -1.36 4.07 -11.13
N LEU A 307 -1.07 3.77 -9.87
CA LEU A 307 -0.50 2.48 -9.44
C LEU A 307 -1.44 1.33 -9.80
N GLY A 308 -2.72 1.42 -9.45
CA GLY A 308 -3.72 0.41 -9.80
C GLY A 308 -3.82 0.19 -11.33
N GLY A 309 -3.80 1.28 -12.11
CA GLY A 309 -3.78 1.21 -13.57
C GLY A 309 -2.51 0.57 -14.13
N ILE A 310 -1.34 0.95 -13.61
CA ILE A 310 -0.05 0.33 -13.99
C ILE A 310 -0.05 -1.15 -13.61
N MET A 311 -0.54 -1.50 -12.43
CA MET A 311 -0.63 -2.88 -11.97
C MET A 311 -1.55 -3.71 -12.88
N LEU A 312 -2.71 -3.21 -13.28
CA LEU A 312 -3.56 -3.88 -14.27
C LEU A 312 -2.84 -4.07 -15.63
N LEU A 313 -2.12 -3.05 -16.09
CA LEU A 313 -1.35 -3.09 -17.35
C LEU A 313 -0.13 -4.01 -17.25
N SER A 314 0.43 -4.21 -16.06
CA SER A 314 1.59 -5.07 -15.83
C SER A 314 1.30 -6.54 -16.13
N ALA A 315 0.02 -6.95 -16.12
CA ALA A 315 -0.39 -8.27 -16.60
C ALA A 315 0.05 -8.55 -18.05
N ARG A 316 0.20 -7.50 -18.88
CA ARG A 316 0.62 -7.61 -20.30
C ARG A 316 1.98 -7.02 -20.59
N PHE A 317 2.32 -5.89 -19.93
CA PHE A 317 3.52 -5.12 -20.20
C PHE A 317 4.44 -5.16 -18.98
N HIS A 318 5.69 -5.48 -19.19
CA HIS A 318 6.66 -5.41 -18.09
C HIS A 318 6.97 -3.94 -17.78
N ILE A 319 6.33 -3.40 -16.74
CA ILE A 319 6.53 -2.02 -16.26
C ILE A 319 7.47 -2.08 -15.06
N SER A 320 8.59 -1.35 -15.14
CA SER A 320 9.54 -1.28 -14.05
C SER A 320 8.91 -0.61 -12.81
N GLU A 321 9.08 -1.22 -11.65
CA GLU A 321 8.63 -0.70 -10.36
C GLU A 321 9.24 0.66 -10.04
N THR A 322 10.48 0.90 -10.47
CA THR A 322 11.12 2.21 -10.35
C THR A 322 10.29 3.30 -11.03
N ILE A 323 9.72 3.02 -12.20
CA ILE A 323 8.85 3.97 -12.92
C ILE A 323 7.57 4.19 -12.12
N THR A 324 6.95 3.13 -11.62
CA THR A 324 5.73 3.19 -10.83
C THR A 324 5.90 4.04 -9.57
N GLY A 325 6.95 3.77 -8.79
CA GLY A 325 7.24 4.52 -7.58
C GLY A 325 7.63 5.98 -7.84
N LEU A 326 8.39 6.26 -8.93
CA LEU A 326 8.70 7.63 -9.30
C LEU A 326 7.46 8.43 -9.67
N ILE A 327 6.50 7.84 -10.38
CA ILE A 327 5.24 8.51 -10.72
C ILE A 327 4.46 8.86 -9.44
N GLY A 328 4.33 7.92 -8.50
CA GLY A 328 3.70 8.15 -7.20
C GLY A 328 4.37 9.30 -6.44
N ALA A 329 5.70 9.25 -6.32
CA ALA A 329 6.47 10.29 -5.64
C ALA A 329 6.34 11.67 -6.31
N VAL A 330 6.31 11.72 -7.65
CA VAL A 330 6.11 12.97 -8.41
C VAL A 330 4.72 13.54 -8.16
N LEU A 331 3.66 12.71 -8.21
CA LEU A 331 2.29 13.15 -7.96
C LEU A 331 2.13 13.74 -6.56
N ILE A 332 2.66 13.06 -5.53
CA ILE A 332 2.64 13.56 -4.16
C ILE A 332 3.48 14.83 -4.02
N GLY A 333 4.67 14.86 -4.61
CA GLY A 333 5.54 16.05 -4.62
C GLY A 333 4.87 17.26 -5.26
N LEU A 334 4.18 17.06 -6.39
CA LEU A 334 3.43 18.11 -7.07
C LEU A 334 2.25 18.59 -6.22
N SER A 335 1.48 17.70 -5.62
CA SER A 335 0.34 18.05 -4.77
C SER A 335 0.79 18.84 -3.53
N LEU A 336 1.90 18.42 -2.92
CA LEU A 336 2.53 19.14 -1.81
C LEU A 336 3.00 20.54 -2.23
N TRP A 337 3.70 20.64 -3.36
CA TRP A 337 4.16 21.94 -3.89
C TRP A 337 2.98 22.88 -4.18
N TRP A 338 1.91 22.35 -4.78
CA TRP A 338 0.66 23.10 -5.03
C TRP A 338 -0.01 23.56 -3.74
N SER A 339 -0.07 22.69 -2.71
CA SER A 339 -0.59 23.02 -1.40
C SER A 339 0.21 24.14 -0.73
N VAL A 340 1.55 24.06 -0.74
CA VAL A 340 2.42 25.11 -0.20
C VAL A 340 2.22 26.44 -0.94
N ARG A 341 2.06 26.39 -2.27
CA ARG A 341 1.79 27.56 -3.08
C ARG A 341 0.42 28.17 -2.77
N PHE A 342 -0.59 27.34 -2.57
CA PHE A 342 -1.94 27.78 -2.17
C PHE A 342 -1.89 28.46 -0.81
N ASN A 343 -1.29 27.84 0.20
CA ASN A 343 -1.19 28.38 1.56
C ASN A 343 -0.48 29.75 1.58
N ARG A 344 0.59 29.91 0.77
CA ARG A 344 1.29 31.20 0.64
C ARG A 344 0.43 32.30 0.00
N ARG A 345 -0.51 31.94 -0.87
CA ARG A 345 -1.40 32.91 -1.55
C ARG A 345 -2.67 33.24 -0.75
N HIS A 346 -3.10 32.34 0.13
CA HIS A 346 -4.36 32.46 0.89
C HIS A 346 -4.15 32.23 2.39
N PRO A 347 -3.27 33.01 3.07
CA PRO A 347 -2.95 32.76 4.48
C PRO A 347 -4.17 32.86 5.40
N ARG A 348 -5.15 33.75 5.11
CA ARG A 348 -6.37 33.92 5.91
C ARG A 348 -7.34 32.73 5.86
N MET A 349 -7.36 31.97 4.76
CA MET A 349 -8.19 30.75 4.65
C MET A 349 -7.62 29.62 5.51
N VAL A 350 -6.31 29.47 5.51
CA VAL A 350 -5.59 28.44 6.29
C VAL A 350 -5.79 28.69 7.81
N ASP A 351 -5.77 29.95 8.26
CA ASP A 351 -6.01 30.27 9.66
C ASP A 351 -7.47 30.02 10.08
N ALA A 352 -8.44 30.14 9.17
CA ALA A 352 -9.85 29.87 9.43
C ALA A 352 -10.16 28.36 9.46
N GLU A 353 -9.57 27.57 8.56
CA GLU A 353 -9.68 26.10 8.55
C GLU A 353 -9.00 25.48 9.80
N ALA A 354 -7.90 26.05 10.29
CA ALA A 354 -7.21 25.60 11.51
C ALA A 354 -7.93 25.95 12.83
N GLN A 355 -8.91 26.85 12.81
CA GLN A 355 -9.69 27.27 13.98
C GLN A 355 -11.09 26.63 14.03
N GLY A 356 -11.51 25.92 12.99
CA GLY A 356 -12.82 25.28 12.83
C GLY A 356 -12.86 23.79 13.20
N ASP A 357 -11.72 23.19 13.48
CA ASP A 357 -11.56 21.84 14.03
C ASP A 357 -11.22 21.93 15.55
#